data_430e1b2eded310c3284b0b1efc402426
#
_entry.id   430e1b2eded310c3284b0b1efc402426
#
_cell.length_a   1.000
_cell.length_b   1.000
_cell.length_c   1.000
_cell.angle_alpha   90.00
_cell.angle_beta   90.00
_cell.angle_gamma   90.00
#
_symmetry.space_group_name_H-M   'P 1'
#
loop_
_entity.id
_entity.type
_entity.pdbx_description
1 polymer ?
#
loop_
_entity_poly.entity_id
_entity_poly.type
_entity_poly.pdbx_seq_one_letter_code
_entity_poly.pdbx_strand_id
1 'polypeptide(L)'
;MKYIKLFLLITFTLCLGACSEDDLDSKSIFDTEEPKMNEFDNWLMKNYVTPYNISFNYRYDDKESNMEFNLIPADYDKSIALAKMMKYVWIDVYKEVAGDEFVKMYCPRVMQLFGSPAYYPN
;
A
#
# COMPACT_ATOMS: atom_id res chain seq x y z
N MET A 1 -17.88 -26.18 52.29
CA MET A 1 -16.93 -26.41 51.19
C MET A 1 -17.55 -27.04 49.94
N LYS A 2 -18.58 -27.89 50.04
CA LYS A 2 -19.24 -28.50 48.86
C LYS A 2 -19.93 -27.47 47.94
N TYR A 3 -20.60 -26.46 48.50
CA TYR A 3 -21.34 -25.45 47.75
C TYR A 3 -20.42 -24.42 47.02
N ILE A 4 -19.24 -24.17 47.57
CA ILE A 4 -18.27 -23.29 46.95
C ILE A 4 -17.71 -23.91 45.64
N LYS A 5 -17.48 -25.22 45.66
CA LYS A 5 -17.05 -25.92 44.43
C LYS A 5 -18.14 -26.00 43.38
N LEU A 6 -19.39 -26.14 43.79
CA LEU A 6 -20.52 -26.12 42.86
C LEU A 6 -20.73 -24.73 42.26
N PHE A 7 -20.61 -23.69 43.06
CA PHE A 7 -20.71 -22.30 42.60
C PHE A 7 -19.60 -21.94 41.61
N LEU A 8 -18.36 -22.36 41.88
CA LEU A 8 -17.23 -22.19 40.98
C LEU A 8 -17.40 -22.92 39.61
N LEU A 9 -18.00 -24.13 39.67
CA LEU A 9 -18.27 -24.91 38.46
C LEU A 9 -19.33 -24.22 37.56
N ILE A 10 -20.39 -23.68 38.17
CA ILE A 10 -21.47 -22.97 37.46
C ILE A 10 -20.96 -21.66 36.86
N THR A 11 -20.09 -20.91 37.56
CA THR A 11 -19.51 -19.66 37.04
C THR A 11 -18.58 -19.95 35.87
N PHE A 12 -17.81 -21.04 35.92
CA PHE A 12 -16.91 -21.46 34.86
C PHE A 12 -17.66 -21.85 33.57
N THR A 13 -18.79 -22.56 33.71
CA THR A 13 -19.62 -22.94 32.55
C THR A 13 -20.35 -21.76 31.91
N LEU A 14 -20.71 -20.73 32.67
CA LEU A 14 -21.32 -19.49 32.14
C LEU A 14 -20.32 -18.63 31.31
N CYS A 15 -19.03 -18.68 31.62
CA CYS A 15 -18.00 -17.96 30.89
C CYS A 15 -17.69 -18.57 29.49
N LEU A 16 -18.01 -19.85 29.27
CA LEU A 16 -17.75 -20.52 27.99
C LEU A 16 -18.80 -20.20 26.90
N GLY A 17 -19.96 -19.65 27.28
CA GLY A 17 -21.04 -19.28 26.33
C GLY A 17 -21.03 -17.84 25.82
N ALA A 18 -20.04 -17.02 26.23
CA ALA A 18 -20.03 -15.58 25.92
C ALA A 18 -19.32 -15.20 24.61
N CYS A 19 -18.78 -16.16 23.88
CA CYS A 19 -18.24 -15.93 22.53
C CYS A 19 -19.24 -16.49 21.50
N SER A 20 -20.41 -15.87 21.34
CA SER A 20 -21.08 -15.92 20.06
C SER A 20 -20.50 -14.78 19.23
N GLU A 21 -19.56 -15.11 18.35
CA GLU A 21 -19.23 -14.22 17.25
C GLU A 21 -20.52 -14.13 16.40
N ASP A 22 -21.13 -12.94 16.40
CA ASP A 22 -22.12 -12.63 15.37
C ASP A 22 -21.41 -12.84 14.04
N ASP A 23 -21.88 -13.78 13.24
CA ASP A 23 -21.39 -14.00 11.88
C ASP A 23 -21.45 -12.66 11.16
N LEU A 24 -20.30 -12.04 10.98
CA LEU A 24 -20.14 -10.83 10.17
C LEU A 24 -20.68 -11.18 8.79
N ASP A 25 -21.60 -10.36 8.29
CA ASP A 25 -22.15 -10.53 6.95
C ASP A 25 -20.97 -10.69 5.97
N SER A 26 -20.92 -11.81 5.28
CA SER A 26 -19.84 -12.11 4.32
C SER A 26 -19.80 -11.11 3.15
N LYS A 27 -20.83 -10.26 3.06
CA LYS A 27 -20.92 -9.21 2.07
C LYS A 27 -20.30 -7.92 2.62
N SER A 28 -19.07 -7.62 2.20
CA SER A 28 -18.44 -6.35 2.50
C SER A 28 -19.30 -5.18 2.01
N ILE A 29 -19.54 -4.18 2.88
CA ILE A 29 -20.18 -2.92 2.50
C ILE A 29 -19.26 -2.05 1.63
N PHE A 30 -17.97 -2.37 1.58
CA PHE A 30 -17.01 -1.73 0.69
C PHE A 30 -16.95 -2.49 -0.62
N ASP A 31 -16.90 -1.75 -1.71
CA ASP A 31 -16.65 -2.32 -3.03
C ASP A 31 -15.24 -2.93 -3.04
N THR A 32 -15.19 -4.26 -3.07
CA THR A 32 -13.94 -5.02 -3.07
C THR A 32 -13.47 -5.35 -4.48
N GLU A 33 -14.09 -4.75 -5.51
CA GLU A 33 -13.58 -4.90 -6.86
C GLU A 33 -12.18 -4.27 -6.93
N GLU A 34 -11.20 -5.10 -7.22
CA GLU A 34 -9.83 -4.62 -7.48
C GLU A 34 -9.90 -3.60 -8.63
N PRO A 35 -9.27 -2.42 -8.47
CA PRO A 35 -9.26 -1.41 -9.52
C PRO A 35 -8.68 -2.03 -10.79
N LYS A 36 -9.42 -1.94 -11.89
CA LYS A 36 -8.98 -2.49 -13.19
C LYS A 36 -7.63 -1.89 -13.55
N MET A 37 -6.62 -2.74 -13.61
CA MET A 37 -5.28 -2.35 -14.00
C MET A 37 -5.26 -1.97 -15.47
N ASN A 38 -4.70 -0.80 -15.77
CA ASN A 38 -4.46 -0.37 -17.14
C ASN A 38 -3.11 -0.89 -17.66
N GLU A 39 -2.75 -0.60 -18.90
CA GLU A 39 -1.47 -1.03 -19.48
C GLU A 39 -0.26 -0.49 -18.71
N PHE A 40 -0.35 0.74 -18.21
CA PHE A 40 0.73 1.34 -17.44
C PHE A 40 0.85 0.70 -16.05
N ASP A 41 -0.25 0.37 -15.39
CA ASP A 41 -0.23 -0.37 -14.13
C ASP A 41 0.47 -1.74 -14.31
N ASN A 42 0.15 -2.47 -15.38
CA ASN A 42 0.80 -3.74 -15.72
C ASN A 42 2.29 -3.56 -16.00
N TRP A 43 2.66 -2.47 -16.67
CA TRP A 43 4.06 -2.16 -16.94
C TRP A 43 4.82 -1.83 -15.63
N LEU A 44 4.21 -1.07 -14.72
CA LEU A 44 4.77 -0.78 -13.40
C LEU A 44 4.94 -2.05 -12.55
N MET A 45 3.93 -2.92 -12.55
CA MET A 45 4.03 -4.23 -11.88
C MET A 45 5.25 -5.00 -12.35
N LYS A 46 5.46 -5.09 -13.66
CA LYS A 46 6.57 -5.85 -14.24
C LYS A 46 7.94 -5.23 -13.99
N ASN A 47 8.04 -3.89 -13.97
CA ASN A 47 9.34 -3.22 -13.98
C ASN A 47 9.77 -2.65 -12.63
N TYR A 48 8.83 -2.43 -11.70
CA TYR A 48 9.08 -1.84 -10.38
C TYR A 48 8.63 -2.71 -9.23
N VAL A 49 7.38 -3.17 -9.24
CA VAL A 49 6.80 -3.88 -8.10
C VAL A 49 7.39 -5.28 -7.98
N THR A 50 7.25 -6.11 -9.02
CA THR A 50 7.68 -7.52 -8.98
C THR A 50 9.17 -7.67 -8.75
N PRO A 51 10.08 -6.94 -9.46
CA PRO A 51 11.51 -7.15 -9.30
C PRO A 51 12.09 -6.48 -8.04
N TYR A 52 11.55 -5.32 -7.60
CA TYR A 52 12.18 -4.47 -6.60
C TYR A 52 11.29 -4.12 -5.40
N ASN A 53 10.03 -4.53 -5.43
CA ASN A 53 9.02 -4.16 -4.42
C ASN A 53 8.91 -2.62 -4.25
N ILE A 54 8.95 -1.89 -5.37
CA ILE A 54 8.78 -0.45 -5.42
C ILE A 54 7.32 -0.16 -5.81
N SER A 55 6.59 0.49 -4.92
CA SER A 55 5.28 1.07 -5.24
C SER A 55 5.47 2.38 -6.00
N PHE A 56 4.99 2.46 -7.25
CA PHE A 56 5.08 3.66 -8.07
C PHE A 56 3.69 4.27 -8.22
N ASN A 57 3.43 5.33 -7.42
CA ASN A 57 2.12 5.94 -7.30
C ASN A 57 2.05 7.19 -8.20
N TYR A 58 1.39 7.08 -9.34
CA TYR A 58 1.15 8.20 -10.25
C TYR A 58 -0.26 8.78 -10.11
N ARG A 59 -1.18 8.02 -9.50
CA ARG A 59 -2.50 8.51 -9.13
C ARG A 59 -2.39 9.25 -7.81
N TYR A 60 -3.07 10.39 -7.74
CA TYR A 60 -3.07 11.17 -6.51
C TYR A 60 -3.91 10.48 -5.43
N ASP A 61 -3.33 10.29 -4.27
CA ASP A 61 -4.03 9.87 -3.06
C ASP A 61 -3.73 10.88 -1.95
N ASP A 62 -4.77 11.52 -1.44
CA ASP A 62 -4.67 12.52 -0.37
C ASP A 62 -4.01 11.95 0.91
N LYS A 63 -4.18 10.67 1.16
CA LYS A 63 -3.66 10.01 2.37
C LYS A 63 -2.15 9.83 2.36
N GLU A 64 -1.56 9.79 1.18
CA GLU A 64 -0.13 9.58 0.98
C GLU A 64 0.62 10.89 0.74
N SER A 65 -0.08 12.03 0.73
CA SER A 65 0.51 13.34 0.51
C SER A 65 0.66 14.13 1.81
N ASN A 66 1.57 15.12 1.80
CA ASN A 66 1.65 16.07 2.91
C ASN A 66 0.41 16.98 2.88
N MET A 67 -0.40 16.90 3.94
CA MET A 67 -1.65 17.66 4.11
C MET A 67 -1.46 19.17 4.18
N GLU A 68 -0.22 19.66 4.29
CA GLU A 68 0.10 21.10 4.30
C GLU A 68 0.02 21.74 2.92
N PHE A 69 -0.01 20.93 1.84
CA PHE A 69 0.02 21.42 0.46
C PHE A 69 -1.20 20.93 -0.33
N ASN A 70 -1.76 21.83 -1.12
CA ASN A 70 -2.71 21.46 -2.16
C ASN A 70 -1.92 21.03 -3.40
N LEU A 71 -1.72 19.75 -3.56
CA LEU A 71 -0.98 19.19 -4.69
C LEU A 71 -1.93 18.82 -5.83
N ILE A 72 -1.45 18.92 -7.05
CA ILE A 72 -2.20 18.58 -8.26
C ILE A 72 -1.80 17.17 -8.69
N PRO A 73 -2.74 16.32 -9.16
CA PRO A 73 -2.42 15.03 -9.74
C PRO A 73 -1.41 15.15 -10.89
N ALA A 74 -0.50 14.19 -11.00
CA ALA A 74 0.44 14.13 -12.11
C ALA A 74 -0.28 13.83 -13.43
N ASP A 75 0.20 14.43 -14.50
CA ASP A 75 -0.28 14.15 -15.86
C ASP A 75 0.06 12.70 -16.24
N TYR A 76 -0.90 11.99 -16.83
CA TYR A 76 -0.76 10.56 -17.13
C TYR A 76 0.38 10.25 -18.11
N ASP A 77 0.46 10.97 -19.23
CA ASP A 77 1.48 10.70 -20.26
C ASP A 77 2.88 11.08 -19.76
N LYS A 78 2.98 12.15 -18.99
CA LYS A 78 4.23 12.55 -18.33
C LYS A 78 4.64 11.55 -17.25
N SER A 79 3.70 10.96 -16.54
CA SER A 79 3.97 9.91 -15.57
C SER A 79 4.58 8.67 -16.21
N ILE A 80 4.06 8.27 -17.38
CA ILE A 80 4.62 7.16 -18.16
C ILE A 80 6.06 7.48 -18.60
N ALA A 81 6.26 8.67 -19.15
CA ALA A 81 7.59 9.11 -19.63
C ALA A 81 8.59 9.16 -18.47
N LEU A 82 8.19 9.71 -17.32
CA LEU A 82 9.04 9.82 -16.14
C LEU A 82 9.38 8.44 -15.56
N ALA A 83 8.41 7.54 -15.45
CA ALA A 83 8.66 6.18 -14.97
C ALA A 83 9.68 5.44 -15.86
N LYS A 84 9.53 5.53 -17.18
CA LYS A 84 10.49 4.93 -18.12
C LYS A 84 11.87 5.55 -17.99
N MET A 85 11.94 6.87 -17.86
CA MET A 85 13.20 7.58 -17.67
C MET A 85 13.88 7.20 -16.36
N MET A 86 13.16 7.17 -15.25
CA MET A 86 13.69 6.78 -13.94
C MET A 86 14.19 5.33 -13.93
N LYS A 87 13.47 4.43 -14.61
CA LYS A 87 13.95 3.05 -14.77
C LYS A 87 15.31 3.04 -15.46
N TYR A 88 15.42 3.70 -16.61
CA TYR A 88 16.63 3.69 -17.43
C TYR A 88 17.81 4.42 -16.76
N VAL A 89 17.60 5.64 -16.26
CA VAL A 89 18.68 6.50 -15.73
C VAL A 89 19.11 6.09 -14.32
N TRP A 90 18.23 5.48 -13.56
CA TRP A 90 18.52 5.14 -12.17
C TRP A 90 18.56 3.63 -11.94
N ILE A 91 17.43 2.92 -12.07
CA ILE A 91 17.36 1.50 -11.72
C ILE A 91 18.35 0.67 -12.56
N ASP A 92 18.32 0.82 -13.87
CA ASP A 92 19.15 0.02 -14.78
C ASP A 92 20.64 0.37 -14.63
N VAL A 93 20.99 1.65 -14.39
CA VAL A 93 22.38 2.08 -14.14
C VAL A 93 22.93 1.49 -12.85
N TYR A 94 22.18 1.58 -11.74
CA TYR A 94 22.64 0.97 -10.49
C TYR A 94 22.71 -0.54 -10.55
N LYS A 95 21.78 -1.15 -11.27
CA LYS A 95 21.81 -2.59 -11.53
C LYS A 95 23.08 -3.01 -12.28
N GLU A 96 23.48 -2.24 -13.29
CA GLU A 96 24.70 -2.50 -14.07
C GLU A 96 25.97 -2.30 -13.25
N VAL A 97 26.03 -1.24 -12.47
CA VAL A 97 27.25 -0.85 -11.73
C VAL A 97 27.40 -1.60 -10.40
N ALA A 98 26.33 -1.76 -9.66
CA ALA A 98 26.34 -2.29 -8.30
C ALA A 98 25.64 -3.65 -8.14
N GLY A 99 24.96 -4.13 -9.18
CA GLY A 99 24.25 -5.40 -9.20
C GLY A 99 22.78 -5.29 -8.77
N ASP A 100 22.04 -6.34 -9.12
CA ASP A 100 20.58 -6.42 -8.88
C ASP A 100 20.24 -6.42 -7.38
N GLU A 101 21.02 -7.10 -6.57
CA GLU A 101 20.82 -7.19 -5.12
C GLU A 101 21.00 -5.83 -4.43
N PHE A 102 21.90 -4.98 -4.94
CA PHE A 102 22.06 -3.62 -4.43
C PHE A 102 20.78 -2.81 -4.63
N VAL A 103 20.20 -2.87 -5.83
CA VAL A 103 18.94 -2.16 -6.12
C VAL A 103 17.81 -2.66 -5.23
N LYS A 104 17.64 -3.97 -5.07
CA LYS A 104 16.61 -4.55 -4.19
C LYS A 104 16.76 -4.12 -2.74
N MET A 105 17.99 -3.95 -2.27
CA MET A 105 18.28 -3.63 -0.87
C MET A 105 18.14 -2.13 -0.56
N TYR A 106 18.55 -1.26 -1.47
CA TYR A 106 18.73 0.17 -1.22
C TYR A 106 17.76 1.08 -1.99
N CYS A 107 16.94 0.57 -2.92
CA CYS A 107 15.96 1.41 -3.58
C CYS A 107 14.84 1.85 -2.63
N PRO A 108 14.23 3.03 -2.83
CA PRO A 108 13.06 3.47 -2.06
C PRO A 108 11.90 2.52 -2.31
N ARG A 109 11.08 2.31 -1.29
CA ARG A 109 9.89 1.44 -1.40
C ARG A 109 8.70 2.12 -2.02
N VAL A 110 8.65 3.44 -1.96
CA VAL A 110 7.55 4.25 -2.51
C VAL A 110 8.11 5.38 -3.34
N MET A 111 7.58 5.56 -4.53
CA MET A 111 7.80 6.69 -5.42
C MET A 111 6.45 7.30 -5.73
N GLN A 112 6.26 8.55 -5.38
CA GLN A 112 5.00 9.24 -5.62
C GLN A 112 5.19 10.42 -6.54
N LEU A 113 4.31 10.55 -7.53
CA LEU A 113 4.35 11.64 -8.50
C LEU A 113 3.29 12.69 -8.18
N PHE A 114 3.70 13.95 -8.26
CA PHE A 114 2.83 15.10 -8.15
C PHE A 114 2.96 15.98 -9.40
N GLY A 115 1.85 16.58 -9.81
CA GLY A 115 1.80 17.46 -10.96
C GLY A 115 2.16 18.92 -10.66
N SER A 116 2.32 19.27 -9.38
CA SER A 116 2.69 20.63 -8.95
C SER A 116 3.82 20.57 -7.92
N PRO A 117 4.68 21.62 -7.85
CA PRO A 117 5.63 21.77 -6.76
C PRO A 117 4.88 22.08 -5.45
N ALA A 118 5.48 21.69 -4.31
CA ALA A 118 5.09 22.18 -3.01
C ALA A 118 5.48 23.68 -2.92
N TYR A 119 4.49 24.55 -2.72
CA TYR A 119 4.69 25.99 -2.64
C TYR A 119 4.34 26.49 -1.24
N TYR A 120 5.28 27.15 -0.59
CA TYR A 120 5.03 27.92 0.63
C TYR A 120 4.73 29.36 0.22
N PRO A 121 3.53 29.89 0.47
CA PRO A 121 3.29 31.32 0.29
C PRO A 121 4.14 32.07 1.32
N ASN A 122 4.93 33.02 0.85
CA ASN A 122 5.69 33.93 1.71
C ASN A 122 4.75 34.87 2.45
#